data_4311680dabd507164a8018ce8cd48afd
#
_entry.id   4311680dabd507164a8018ce8cd48afd
#
_cell.length_a   1.000
_cell.length_b   1.000
_cell.length_c   1.000
_cell.angle_alpha   90.00
_cell.angle_beta   90.00
_cell.angle_gamma   90.00
#
_symmetry.space_group_name_H-M   'P 1'
#
loop_
_entity.id
_entity.type
_entity.pdbx_description
1 polymer ?
#
loop_
_entity_poly.entity_id
_entity_poly.type
_entity_poly.pdbx_seq_one_letter_code
_entity_poly.pdbx_strand_id
1 'polypeptide(L)'
;MEIAALVSGGVDSSVVVHQLKEAGYDPTIFYIRIGMEDKDGYIDCPAEEDIEITSYIARKYGCRFEIVSLHDEYWDRVVSYTIESVKRGLTPNPDMMCNKYIKFGCFEEKWGKDFDKIATGHYATTTEIDGKIWLSTAKDPVKDQTDFLGQITRLQIQKLMFPIGHLMKSEVRAIAEAQKLPSAKRKDSQGICFLGKINYNDFIERYLGKRPGKIVELETGKVLGKHNGYWFHTIGQRKGLGLSGGPWFVIQKDIKRNIIYVSNGYDPETQYGKTINLHGFDFITEDPWGEFTDEKEITFKIRHTPDFTPGRIRRIGDLYRIESENKIQGIAPGQYGVVYDKDHHLCLGSGMIIDEEK
;
A
#
# COMPACT_ATOMS: atom_id res chain seq x y z
N MET A 1 -3.91 -26.08 -14.93
CA MET A 1 -4.20 -24.75 -14.36
C MET A 1 -3.21 -23.77 -14.96
N GLU A 2 -3.72 -22.79 -15.71
CA GLU A 2 -2.93 -21.72 -16.33
C GLU A 2 -2.68 -20.60 -15.31
N ILE A 3 -1.40 -20.24 -15.13
CA ILE A 3 -1.02 -19.24 -14.13
C ILE A 3 -0.26 -18.09 -14.79
N ALA A 4 -0.71 -16.86 -14.56
CA ALA A 4 0.05 -15.65 -14.86
C ALA A 4 0.87 -15.26 -13.63
N ALA A 5 2.20 -15.24 -13.74
CA ALA A 5 3.08 -14.80 -12.65
C ALA A 5 3.54 -13.35 -12.91
N LEU A 6 3.18 -12.42 -12.03
CA LEU A 6 3.62 -11.02 -12.11
C LEU A 6 5.00 -10.89 -11.46
N VAL A 7 6.02 -10.61 -12.28
CA VAL A 7 7.43 -10.58 -11.85
C VAL A 7 8.04 -9.22 -12.16
N SER A 8 8.56 -8.57 -11.13
CA SER A 8 9.13 -7.21 -11.17
C SER A 8 10.66 -7.16 -11.13
N GLY A 9 11.35 -8.30 -11.29
CA GLY A 9 12.81 -8.37 -11.13
C GLY A 9 13.30 -8.31 -9.68
N GLY A 10 12.43 -8.12 -8.71
CA GLY A 10 12.74 -8.19 -7.28
C GLY A 10 12.93 -9.64 -6.77
N VAL A 11 13.55 -9.80 -5.60
CA VAL A 11 13.83 -11.12 -5.01
C VAL A 11 12.55 -11.90 -4.75
N ASP A 12 11.52 -11.27 -4.22
CA ASP A 12 10.25 -11.90 -3.84
C ASP A 12 9.54 -12.48 -5.06
N SER A 13 9.35 -11.67 -6.09
CA SER A 13 8.70 -12.08 -7.33
C SER A 13 9.51 -13.14 -8.12
N SER A 14 10.84 -13.12 -8.00
CA SER A 14 11.70 -14.15 -8.60
C SER A 14 11.52 -15.51 -7.91
N VAL A 15 11.38 -15.53 -6.57
CA VAL A 15 11.13 -16.75 -5.80
C VAL A 15 9.73 -17.29 -6.04
N VAL A 16 8.74 -16.43 -6.35
CA VAL A 16 7.40 -16.90 -6.79
C VAL A 16 7.50 -17.89 -7.93
N VAL A 17 8.30 -17.59 -8.96
CA VAL A 17 8.47 -18.49 -10.12
C VAL A 17 9.07 -19.83 -9.69
N HIS A 18 10.08 -19.81 -8.81
CA HIS A 18 10.66 -21.03 -8.26
C HIS A 18 9.61 -21.86 -7.51
N GLN A 19 8.84 -21.25 -6.60
CA GLN A 19 7.81 -21.95 -5.83
C GLN A 19 6.73 -22.58 -6.73
N LEU A 20 6.30 -21.87 -7.79
CA LEU A 20 5.35 -22.40 -8.74
C LEU A 20 5.92 -23.61 -9.50
N LYS A 21 7.19 -23.55 -9.93
CA LYS A 21 7.85 -24.67 -10.62
C LYS A 21 8.02 -25.88 -9.70
N GLU A 22 8.42 -25.69 -8.44
CA GLU A 22 8.51 -26.77 -7.44
C GLU A 22 7.14 -27.42 -7.17
N ALA A 23 6.07 -26.63 -7.23
CA ALA A 23 4.70 -27.14 -7.12
C ALA A 23 4.17 -27.80 -8.40
N GLY A 24 5.00 -27.91 -9.46
CA GLY A 24 4.65 -28.57 -10.71
C GLY A 24 3.85 -27.71 -11.70
N TYR A 25 3.79 -26.41 -11.51
CA TYR A 25 3.13 -25.49 -12.44
C TYR A 25 4.11 -24.97 -13.49
N ASP A 26 3.53 -24.54 -14.61
CA ASP A 26 4.28 -23.91 -15.72
C ASP A 26 3.72 -22.51 -15.98
N PRO A 27 4.11 -21.46 -15.19
CA PRO A 27 3.52 -20.15 -15.31
C PRO A 27 4.00 -19.40 -16.54
N THR A 28 3.13 -18.54 -17.10
CA THR A 28 3.55 -17.47 -17.99
C THR A 28 3.97 -16.27 -17.15
N ILE A 29 5.18 -15.78 -17.34
CA ILE A 29 5.74 -14.66 -16.61
C ILE A 29 5.36 -13.35 -17.32
N PHE A 30 4.82 -12.41 -16.58
CA PHE A 30 4.52 -11.06 -17.04
C PHE A 30 5.33 -10.03 -16.29
N TYR A 31 5.99 -9.15 -17.04
CA TYR A 31 6.52 -7.90 -16.52
C TYR A 31 5.58 -6.75 -16.91
N ILE A 32 5.01 -6.07 -15.91
CA ILE A 32 4.13 -4.92 -16.15
C ILE A 32 4.99 -3.66 -16.18
N ARG A 33 5.09 -3.03 -17.35
CA ARG A 33 5.76 -1.75 -17.52
C ARG A 33 4.79 -0.62 -17.16
N ILE A 34 5.08 0.08 -16.07
CA ILE A 34 4.32 1.24 -15.58
C ILE A 34 5.16 2.52 -15.59
N GLY A 35 6.40 2.43 -16.06
CA GLY A 35 7.41 3.48 -15.99
C GLY A 35 6.89 4.81 -16.52
N MET A 36 7.27 5.88 -15.83
CA MET A 36 6.98 7.25 -16.23
C MET A 36 7.99 7.64 -17.30
N GLU A 37 7.71 7.37 -18.56
CA GLU A 37 8.43 8.00 -19.67
C GLU A 37 7.95 9.44 -19.73
N ASP A 38 8.76 10.32 -19.18
CA ASP A 38 8.54 11.75 -19.39
C ASP A 38 8.98 12.15 -20.79
N LYS A 39 8.24 13.08 -21.39
CA LYS A 39 8.61 13.72 -22.67
C LYS A 39 10.00 14.37 -22.63
N ASP A 40 10.55 14.60 -21.43
CA ASP A 40 11.84 15.23 -21.19
C ASP A 40 12.95 14.24 -20.77
N GLY A 41 12.71 12.92 -20.76
CA GLY A 41 13.73 11.89 -20.57
C GLY A 41 14.36 11.80 -19.17
N TYR A 42 13.73 12.37 -18.15
CA TYR A 42 14.33 12.55 -16.81
C TYR A 42 14.02 11.45 -15.78
N ILE A 43 13.35 10.36 -16.16
CA ILE A 43 13.06 9.29 -15.22
C ILE A 43 13.92 8.09 -15.55
N ASP A 44 15.00 7.94 -14.80
CA ASP A 44 15.83 6.73 -14.78
C ASP A 44 14.99 5.59 -14.16
N CYS A 45 14.14 4.99 -14.99
CA CYS A 45 13.35 3.85 -14.61
C CYS A 45 14.26 2.62 -14.63
N PRO A 46 14.41 1.85 -13.55
CA PRO A 46 15.21 0.61 -13.54
C PRO A 46 14.57 -0.52 -14.39
N ALA A 47 13.63 -0.17 -15.26
CA ALA A 47 12.88 -1.11 -16.06
C ALA A 47 13.77 -2.04 -16.91
N GLU A 48 14.87 -1.55 -17.45
CA GLU A 48 15.76 -2.38 -18.28
C GLU A 48 16.45 -3.46 -17.43
N GLU A 49 17.00 -3.12 -16.25
CA GLU A 49 17.60 -4.08 -15.35
C GLU A 49 16.56 -5.08 -14.84
N ASP A 50 15.36 -4.60 -14.49
CA ASP A 50 14.25 -5.44 -14.02
C ASP A 50 13.78 -6.41 -15.10
N ILE A 51 13.67 -5.95 -16.35
CA ILE A 51 13.33 -6.77 -17.51
C ILE A 51 14.41 -7.81 -17.78
N GLU A 52 15.70 -7.43 -17.70
CA GLU A 52 16.81 -8.35 -17.88
C GLU A 52 16.79 -9.47 -16.84
N ILE A 53 16.62 -9.14 -15.56
CA ILE A 53 16.49 -10.11 -14.48
C ILE A 53 15.27 -11.01 -14.70
N THR A 54 14.12 -10.45 -15.04
CA THR A 54 12.89 -11.21 -15.27
C THR A 54 13.05 -12.16 -16.47
N SER A 55 13.68 -11.69 -17.55
CA SER A 55 14.00 -12.50 -18.72
C SER A 55 14.97 -13.65 -18.38
N TYR A 56 15.96 -13.39 -17.54
CA TYR A 56 16.84 -14.44 -17.02
C TYR A 56 16.07 -15.51 -16.25
N ILE A 57 15.16 -15.09 -15.33
CA ILE A 57 14.32 -16.00 -14.57
C ILE A 57 13.47 -16.87 -15.51
N ALA A 58 12.84 -16.26 -16.50
CA ALA A 58 12.03 -16.98 -17.48
C ALA A 58 12.85 -18.05 -18.21
N ARG A 59 14.04 -17.70 -18.73
CA ARG A 59 14.93 -18.66 -19.40
C ARG A 59 15.40 -19.77 -18.45
N LYS A 60 15.78 -19.43 -17.21
CA LYS A 60 16.23 -20.40 -16.22
C LYS A 60 15.19 -21.47 -15.93
N TYR A 61 13.92 -21.08 -15.83
CA TYR A 61 12.82 -22.00 -15.50
C TYR A 61 12.04 -22.50 -16.72
N GLY A 62 12.44 -22.11 -17.95
CA GLY A 62 11.77 -22.51 -19.18
C GLY A 62 10.36 -21.96 -19.33
N CYS A 63 10.07 -20.80 -18.75
CA CYS A 63 8.74 -20.18 -18.76
C CYS A 63 8.58 -19.21 -19.94
N ARG A 64 7.36 -19.10 -20.46
CA ARG A 64 7.00 -18.02 -21.40
C ARG A 64 7.12 -16.67 -20.69
N PHE A 65 7.63 -15.65 -21.40
CA PHE A 65 7.82 -14.30 -20.85
C PHE A 65 7.19 -13.27 -21.76
N GLU A 66 6.40 -12.39 -21.16
CA GLU A 66 5.74 -11.27 -21.84
C GLU A 66 5.96 -9.96 -21.08
N ILE A 67 6.19 -8.89 -21.85
CA ILE A 67 6.24 -7.51 -21.34
C ILE A 67 4.96 -6.84 -21.79
N VAL A 68 4.21 -6.30 -20.82
CA VAL A 68 2.95 -5.61 -21.06
C VAL A 68 3.03 -4.19 -20.54
N SER A 69 2.44 -3.22 -21.23
CA SER A 69 2.41 -1.83 -20.79
C SER A 69 1.05 -1.47 -20.23
N LEU A 70 1.06 -0.89 -19.03
CA LEU A 70 -0.09 -0.28 -18.36
C LEU A 70 0.24 1.16 -17.93
N HIS A 71 1.07 1.84 -18.71
CA HIS A 71 1.53 3.21 -18.43
C HIS A 71 0.35 4.19 -18.33
N ASP A 72 -0.52 4.23 -19.32
CA ASP A 72 -1.63 5.18 -19.37
C ASP A 72 -2.64 4.90 -18.24
N GLU A 73 -2.99 3.63 -18.02
CA GLU A 73 -3.90 3.24 -16.94
C GLU A 73 -3.31 3.55 -15.56
N TYR A 74 -2.00 3.35 -15.41
CA TYR A 74 -1.31 3.69 -14.17
C TYR A 74 -1.34 5.19 -13.91
N TRP A 75 -1.08 5.98 -14.95
CA TRP A 75 -1.17 7.43 -14.88
C TRP A 75 -2.56 7.88 -14.47
N ASP A 76 -3.57 7.43 -15.17
CA ASP A 76 -4.95 7.86 -14.98
C ASP A 76 -5.52 7.45 -13.61
N ARG A 77 -5.22 6.24 -13.15
CA ARG A 77 -5.87 5.65 -11.97
C ARG A 77 -5.05 5.79 -10.68
N VAL A 78 -3.72 5.86 -10.76
CA VAL A 78 -2.87 5.89 -9.57
C VAL A 78 -2.16 7.22 -9.39
N VAL A 79 -1.51 7.73 -10.45
CA VAL A 79 -0.77 9.00 -10.37
C VAL A 79 -1.72 10.17 -10.20
N SER A 80 -2.76 10.26 -11.02
CA SER A 80 -3.78 11.32 -10.94
C SER A 80 -4.50 11.30 -9.59
N TYR A 81 -4.88 10.11 -9.10
CA TYR A 81 -5.43 9.94 -7.74
C TYR A 81 -4.47 10.49 -6.67
N THR A 82 -3.18 10.18 -6.79
CA THR A 82 -2.17 10.62 -5.83
C THR A 82 -2.06 12.14 -5.81
N ILE A 83 -1.91 12.77 -6.98
CA ILE A 83 -1.79 14.23 -7.13
C ILE A 83 -3.05 14.95 -6.60
N GLU A 84 -4.24 14.50 -7.00
CA GLU A 84 -5.50 15.11 -6.57
C GLU A 84 -5.73 14.96 -5.06
N SER A 85 -5.38 13.80 -4.49
CA SER A 85 -5.47 13.59 -3.03
C SER A 85 -4.59 14.55 -2.26
N VAL A 86 -3.32 14.67 -2.65
CA VAL A 86 -2.37 15.60 -1.98
C VAL A 86 -2.79 17.05 -2.14
N LYS A 87 -3.31 17.43 -3.31
CA LYS A 87 -3.86 18.76 -3.59
C LYS A 87 -5.06 19.08 -2.68
N ARG A 88 -5.84 18.09 -2.33
CA ARG A 88 -6.94 18.19 -1.35
C ARG A 88 -6.45 18.11 0.11
N GLY A 89 -5.14 18.01 0.36
CA GLY A 89 -4.55 17.89 1.69
C GLY A 89 -4.62 16.49 2.29
N LEU A 90 -5.10 15.52 1.55
CA LEU A 90 -5.18 14.12 1.97
C LEU A 90 -3.83 13.42 1.86
N THR A 91 -3.69 12.30 2.53
CA THR A 91 -2.52 11.41 2.42
C THR A 91 -2.91 10.17 1.62
N PRO A 92 -2.58 10.07 0.32
CA PRO A 92 -2.97 8.93 -0.51
C PRO A 92 -2.22 7.65 -0.16
N ASN A 93 -2.77 6.51 -0.60
CA ASN A 93 -2.09 5.22 -0.63
C ASN A 93 -2.00 4.69 -2.08
N PRO A 94 -1.00 5.12 -2.85
CA PRO A 94 -0.88 4.72 -4.25
C PRO A 94 -0.60 3.23 -4.44
N ASP A 95 0.06 2.56 -3.50
CA ASP A 95 0.37 1.13 -3.62
C ASP A 95 -0.89 0.27 -3.53
N MET A 96 -1.81 0.63 -2.64
CA MET A 96 -3.12 -0.02 -2.55
C MET A 96 -3.93 0.18 -3.85
N MET A 97 -3.92 1.40 -4.41
CA MET A 97 -4.60 1.69 -5.68
C MET A 97 -3.95 0.96 -6.86
N CYS A 98 -2.62 0.84 -6.86
CA CYS A 98 -1.89 0.05 -7.86
C CYS A 98 -2.33 -1.42 -7.83
N ASN A 99 -2.42 -2.01 -6.64
CA ASN A 99 -2.89 -3.39 -6.51
C ASN A 99 -4.33 -3.55 -7.04
N LYS A 100 -5.26 -2.69 -6.56
CA LYS A 100 -6.68 -2.75 -6.95
C LYS A 100 -6.91 -2.53 -8.45
N TYR A 101 -6.34 -1.47 -9.00
CA TYR A 101 -6.70 -1.00 -10.35
C TYR A 101 -5.75 -1.46 -11.45
N ILE A 102 -4.47 -1.64 -11.15
CA ILE A 102 -3.46 -1.97 -12.16
C ILE A 102 -3.17 -3.46 -12.19
N LYS A 103 -2.62 -4.02 -11.10
CA LYS A 103 -2.17 -5.41 -11.07
C LYS A 103 -3.33 -6.40 -11.13
N PHE A 104 -4.44 -6.11 -10.43
CA PHE A 104 -5.58 -7.01 -10.34
C PHE A 104 -6.85 -6.48 -11.03
N GLY A 105 -6.76 -5.27 -11.60
CA GLY A 105 -7.79 -4.68 -12.45
C GLY A 105 -7.38 -4.73 -13.91
N CYS A 106 -6.70 -3.70 -14.42
CA CYS A 106 -6.37 -3.58 -15.84
C CYS A 106 -5.55 -4.74 -16.39
N PHE A 107 -4.61 -5.31 -15.61
CA PHE A 107 -3.89 -6.49 -16.05
C PHE A 107 -4.84 -7.69 -16.22
N GLU A 108 -5.71 -7.92 -15.24
CA GLU A 108 -6.69 -9.01 -15.30
C GLU A 108 -7.62 -8.85 -16.50
N GLU A 109 -8.18 -7.66 -16.70
CA GLU A 109 -9.09 -7.35 -17.80
C GLU A 109 -8.46 -7.60 -19.18
N LYS A 110 -7.18 -7.26 -19.37
CA LYS A 110 -6.51 -7.32 -20.69
C LYS A 110 -5.85 -8.66 -20.97
N TRP A 111 -5.20 -9.27 -20.00
CA TRP A 111 -4.40 -10.49 -20.16
C TRP A 111 -4.74 -11.58 -19.14
N GLY A 112 -4.97 -11.21 -17.88
CA GLY A 112 -5.20 -12.13 -16.77
C GLY A 112 -6.49 -12.95 -16.88
N LYS A 113 -7.46 -12.49 -17.69
CA LYS A 113 -8.73 -13.19 -17.94
C LYS A 113 -8.56 -14.58 -18.53
N ASP A 114 -7.48 -14.78 -19.30
CA ASP A 114 -7.18 -16.04 -19.98
C ASP A 114 -6.45 -17.04 -19.05
N PHE A 115 -6.19 -16.68 -17.80
CA PHE A 115 -5.52 -17.49 -16.80
C PHE A 115 -6.48 -17.84 -15.65
N ASP A 116 -6.28 -19.02 -15.08
CA ASP A 116 -7.03 -19.48 -13.91
C ASP A 116 -6.63 -18.71 -12.64
N LYS A 117 -5.31 -18.40 -12.51
CA LYS A 117 -4.73 -17.70 -11.37
C LYS A 117 -3.70 -16.64 -11.77
N ILE A 118 -3.60 -15.61 -10.93
CA ILE A 118 -2.56 -14.57 -10.99
C ILE A 118 -1.70 -14.70 -9.75
N ALA A 119 -0.44 -15.08 -9.92
CA ALA A 119 0.52 -15.23 -8.83
C ALA A 119 1.37 -13.98 -8.66
N THR A 120 1.58 -13.56 -7.41
CA THR A 120 2.38 -12.37 -7.08
C THR A 120 3.29 -12.60 -5.88
N GLY A 121 4.32 -11.74 -5.77
CA GLY A 121 5.28 -11.75 -4.66
C GLY A 121 4.82 -10.99 -3.41
N HIS A 122 3.51 -10.82 -3.19
CA HIS A 122 3.03 -10.25 -1.93
C HIS A 122 3.12 -11.26 -0.80
N TYR A 123 3.49 -10.76 0.38
CA TYR A 123 3.40 -11.49 1.63
C TYR A 123 1.95 -11.43 2.13
N ALA A 124 1.18 -12.37 1.68
CA ALA A 124 -0.21 -12.62 2.04
C ALA A 124 -0.50 -14.11 1.85
N THR A 125 -1.60 -14.59 2.38
CA THR A 125 -2.12 -15.94 2.12
C THR A 125 -3.61 -15.88 1.79
N THR A 126 -4.18 -17.01 1.42
CA THR A 126 -5.62 -17.17 1.28
C THR A 126 -6.10 -18.36 2.11
N THR A 127 -7.26 -18.22 2.72
CA THR A 127 -7.93 -19.29 3.47
C THR A 127 -9.31 -19.53 2.86
N GLU A 128 -9.67 -20.77 2.63
CA GLU A 128 -11.01 -21.14 2.20
C GLU A 128 -11.88 -21.50 3.41
N ILE A 129 -13.00 -20.79 3.55
CA ILE A 129 -13.99 -21.01 4.60
C ILE A 129 -15.36 -21.08 3.93
N ASP A 130 -16.09 -22.17 4.11
CA ASP A 130 -17.43 -22.41 3.54
C ASP A 130 -17.48 -22.16 2.02
N GLY A 131 -16.44 -22.60 1.28
CA GLY A 131 -16.33 -22.47 -0.16
C GLY A 131 -16.03 -21.04 -0.65
N LYS A 132 -15.66 -20.12 0.25
CA LYS A 132 -15.29 -18.74 -0.05
C LYS A 132 -13.82 -18.50 0.26
N ILE A 133 -13.15 -17.78 -0.63
CA ILE A 133 -11.74 -17.42 -0.46
C ILE A 133 -11.62 -16.12 0.32
N TRP A 134 -10.88 -16.15 1.42
CA TRP A 134 -10.57 -15.01 2.26
C TRP A 134 -9.10 -14.63 2.14
N LEU A 135 -8.82 -13.33 2.14
CA LEU A 135 -7.46 -12.82 2.27
C LEU A 135 -6.98 -13.03 3.70
N SER A 136 -5.83 -13.68 3.87
CA SER A 136 -5.28 -14.00 5.18
C SER A 136 -3.86 -13.45 5.33
N THR A 137 -3.45 -13.19 6.56
CA THR A 137 -2.13 -12.66 6.89
C THR A 137 -1.02 -13.65 6.51
N ALA A 138 0.17 -13.11 6.25
CA ALA A 138 1.33 -13.91 5.92
C ALA A 138 1.97 -14.54 7.16
N LYS A 139 2.83 -15.55 6.93
CA LYS A 139 3.67 -16.14 7.98
C LYS A 139 4.64 -15.14 8.60
N ASP A 140 5.19 -14.22 7.80
CA ASP A 140 6.13 -13.19 8.27
C ASP A 140 5.36 -11.93 8.68
N PRO A 141 5.20 -11.64 9.98
CA PRO A 141 4.40 -10.51 10.45
C PRO A 141 5.06 -9.16 10.14
N VAL A 142 6.38 -9.12 9.95
CA VAL A 142 7.12 -7.89 9.61
C VAL A 142 6.94 -7.55 8.14
N LYS A 143 6.73 -8.57 7.30
CA LYS A 143 6.58 -8.44 5.85
C LYS A 143 5.13 -8.54 5.38
N ASP A 144 4.19 -8.84 6.27
CA ASP A 144 2.77 -8.91 5.94
C ASP A 144 2.32 -7.68 5.14
N GLN A 145 1.72 -7.92 3.98
CA GLN A 145 1.31 -6.89 3.02
C GLN A 145 -0.20 -6.91 2.76
N THR A 146 -0.96 -7.56 3.61
CA THR A 146 -2.42 -7.63 3.49
C THR A 146 -3.08 -6.25 3.58
N ASP A 147 -2.45 -5.31 4.28
CA ASP A 147 -2.89 -3.91 4.35
C ASP A 147 -2.82 -3.19 3.00
N PHE A 148 -1.88 -3.53 2.12
CA PHE A 148 -1.86 -3.02 0.75
C PHE A 148 -2.87 -3.70 -0.19
N LEU A 149 -3.47 -4.79 0.26
CA LEU A 149 -4.48 -5.56 -0.47
C LEU A 149 -5.92 -5.30 0.05
N GLY A 150 -6.08 -4.48 1.09
CA GLY A 150 -7.35 -4.24 1.77
C GLY A 150 -8.48 -3.64 0.90
N GLN A 151 -8.19 -3.20 -0.32
CA GLN A 151 -9.14 -2.65 -1.29
C GLN A 151 -9.41 -3.56 -2.49
N ILE A 152 -8.84 -4.77 -2.55
CA ILE A 152 -9.17 -5.72 -3.62
C ILE A 152 -10.60 -6.22 -3.46
N THR A 153 -11.19 -6.69 -4.54
CA THR A 153 -12.57 -7.16 -4.56
C THR A 153 -12.66 -8.69 -4.41
N ARG A 154 -13.89 -9.17 -4.13
CA ARG A 154 -14.19 -10.60 -4.10
C ARG A 154 -13.81 -11.33 -5.39
N LEU A 155 -14.04 -10.71 -6.55
CA LEU A 155 -13.69 -11.31 -7.83
C LEU A 155 -12.17 -11.40 -8.00
N GLN A 156 -11.45 -10.40 -7.53
CA GLN A 156 -9.99 -10.38 -7.60
C GLN A 156 -9.37 -11.45 -6.70
N ILE A 157 -9.76 -11.53 -5.41
CA ILE A 157 -9.15 -12.49 -4.48
C ILE A 157 -9.34 -13.94 -4.94
N GLN A 158 -10.42 -14.29 -5.62
CA GLN A 158 -10.65 -15.62 -6.15
C GLN A 158 -9.61 -16.06 -7.18
N LYS A 159 -9.01 -15.10 -7.90
CA LYS A 159 -7.97 -15.36 -8.91
C LYS A 159 -6.54 -15.23 -8.35
N LEU A 160 -6.35 -14.66 -7.15
CA LEU A 160 -5.02 -14.42 -6.64
C LEU A 160 -4.37 -15.67 -6.02
N MET A 161 -3.05 -15.72 -6.14
CA MET A 161 -2.17 -16.70 -5.53
C MET A 161 -0.93 -16.02 -4.99
N PHE A 162 -0.53 -16.38 -3.77
CA PHE A 162 0.60 -15.80 -3.04
C PHE A 162 1.61 -16.89 -2.66
N PRO A 163 2.44 -17.37 -3.62
CA PRO A 163 3.28 -18.55 -3.40
C PRO A 163 4.33 -18.41 -2.31
N ILE A 164 4.67 -17.18 -1.91
CA ILE A 164 5.65 -16.91 -0.84
C ILE A 164 5.03 -16.49 0.50
N GLY A 165 3.70 -16.39 0.60
CA GLY A 165 3.01 -15.94 1.81
C GLY A 165 3.23 -16.83 3.03
N HIS A 166 3.55 -18.12 2.82
CA HIS A 166 3.87 -19.09 3.86
C HIS A 166 5.36 -19.13 4.25
N LEU A 167 6.17 -18.21 3.70
CA LEU A 167 7.61 -18.13 3.96
C LEU A 167 7.96 -16.87 4.76
N MET A 168 8.98 -17.00 5.61
CA MET A 168 9.66 -15.84 6.19
C MET A 168 10.55 -15.17 5.14
N LYS A 169 10.79 -13.87 5.24
CA LYS A 169 11.69 -13.15 4.33
C LYS A 169 13.11 -13.77 4.28
N SER A 170 13.59 -14.27 5.40
CA SER A 170 14.87 -14.98 5.47
C SER A 170 14.87 -16.26 4.66
N GLU A 171 13.76 -17.01 4.67
CA GLU A 171 13.59 -18.23 3.85
C GLU A 171 13.56 -17.88 2.34
N VAL A 172 12.83 -16.82 1.97
CA VAL A 172 12.81 -16.32 0.57
C VAL A 172 14.21 -15.94 0.09
N ARG A 173 15.01 -15.26 0.93
CA ARG A 173 16.39 -14.92 0.58
C ARG A 173 17.28 -16.17 0.47
N ALA A 174 17.16 -17.11 1.39
CA ALA A 174 17.91 -18.37 1.32
C ALA A 174 17.60 -19.17 0.05
N ILE A 175 16.32 -19.23 -0.36
CA ILE A 175 15.91 -19.86 -1.62
C ILE A 175 16.54 -19.13 -2.81
N ALA A 176 16.46 -17.80 -2.84
CA ALA A 176 17.02 -17.00 -3.92
C ALA A 176 18.56 -17.23 -4.08
N GLU A 177 19.27 -17.32 -2.98
CA GLU A 177 20.72 -17.62 -2.94
C GLU A 177 21.02 -19.04 -3.38
N ALA A 178 20.31 -20.04 -2.84
CA ALA A 178 20.46 -21.45 -3.20
C ALA A 178 20.21 -21.68 -4.71
N GLN A 179 19.21 -21.00 -5.25
CA GLN A 179 18.88 -21.05 -6.66
C GLN A 179 19.75 -20.13 -7.53
N LYS A 180 20.70 -19.40 -6.95
CA LYS A 180 21.58 -18.46 -7.66
C LYS A 180 20.81 -17.45 -8.52
N LEU A 181 19.70 -16.93 -7.99
CA LEU A 181 18.91 -15.93 -8.70
C LEU A 181 19.64 -14.58 -8.73
N PRO A 182 19.66 -13.85 -9.86
CA PRO A 182 20.33 -12.55 -9.97
C PRO A 182 19.81 -11.53 -8.95
N SER A 183 18.54 -11.64 -8.59
CA SER A 183 17.87 -10.80 -7.61
C SER A 183 18.22 -11.07 -6.14
N ALA A 184 18.94 -12.17 -5.81
CA ALA A 184 19.17 -12.61 -4.43
C ALA A 184 19.77 -11.54 -3.51
N LYS A 185 20.69 -10.72 -4.04
CA LYS A 185 21.37 -9.64 -3.30
C LYS A 185 20.73 -8.27 -3.45
N ARG A 186 19.65 -8.15 -4.26
CA ARG A 186 18.95 -6.87 -4.42
C ARG A 186 18.31 -6.44 -3.08
N LYS A 187 18.37 -5.17 -2.81
CA LYS A 187 17.63 -4.57 -1.69
C LYS A 187 16.14 -4.63 -1.97
N ASP A 188 15.36 -4.74 -0.90
CA ASP A 188 13.91 -4.62 -1.02
C ASP A 188 13.55 -3.23 -1.56
N SER A 189 12.50 -3.14 -2.37
CA SER A 189 11.98 -1.85 -2.83
C SER A 189 11.63 -0.98 -1.63
N GLN A 190 12.07 0.26 -1.67
CA GLN A 190 11.80 1.25 -0.62
C GLN A 190 10.95 2.36 -1.24
N GLY A 191 9.86 2.72 -0.59
CA GLY A 191 8.99 3.80 -1.05
C GLY A 191 7.91 3.36 -2.04
N ILE A 192 7.36 4.34 -2.74
CA ILE A 192 6.23 4.14 -3.66
C ILE A 192 6.73 3.45 -4.94
N CYS A 193 6.05 2.37 -5.31
CA CYS A 193 6.45 1.43 -6.36
C CYS A 193 6.78 2.11 -7.71
N PHE A 194 6.05 3.16 -8.10
CA PHE A 194 6.22 3.82 -9.40
C PHE A 194 7.31 4.90 -9.45
N LEU A 195 7.75 5.39 -8.29
CA LEU A 195 8.75 6.46 -8.25
C LEU A 195 10.17 5.94 -8.49
N GLY A 196 10.40 4.63 -8.35
CA GLY A 196 11.73 4.08 -8.49
C GLY A 196 12.72 4.78 -7.55
N LYS A 197 13.70 5.48 -8.11
CA LYS A 197 14.70 6.25 -7.36
C LYS A 197 14.29 7.70 -7.08
N ILE A 198 13.12 8.15 -7.60
CA ILE A 198 12.69 9.55 -7.45
C ILE A 198 12.18 9.78 -6.04
N ASN A 199 12.60 10.88 -5.44
CA ASN A 199 12.08 11.32 -4.17
C ASN A 199 10.60 11.75 -4.32
N TYR A 200 9.74 11.34 -3.40
CA TYR A 200 8.32 11.68 -3.40
C TYR A 200 8.08 13.19 -3.42
N ASN A 201 8.87 13.97 -2.69
CA ASN A 201 8.71 15.41 -2.65
C ASN A 201 9.08 16.06 -3.99
N ASP A 202 10.12 15.57 -4.68
CA ASP A 202 10.52 16.06 -6.01
C ASP A 202 9.42 15.75 -7.04
N PHE A 203 8.80 14.56 -6.94
CA PHE A 203 7.65 14.20 -7.76
C PHE A 203 6.48 15.15 -7.51
N ILE A 204 6.07 15.37 -6.27
CA ILE A 204 4.96 16.27 -5.94
C ILE A 204 5.28 17.72 -6.36
N GLU A 205 6.51 18.18 -6.15
CA GLU A 205 6.94 19.51 -6.55
C GLU A 205 6.77 19.75 -8.05
N ARG A 206 7.06 18.74 -8.87
CA ARG A 206 6.94 18.82 -10.33
C ARG A 206 5.50 19.11 -10.78
N TYR A 207 4.50 18.53 -10.12
CA TYR A 207 3.08 18.68 -10.50
C TYR A 207 2.36 19.81 -9.78
N LEU A 208 2.72 20.08 -8.53
CA LEU A 208 2.04 21.09 -7.70
C LEU A 208 2.89 22.34 -7.45
N GLY A 209 4.19 22.28 -7.80
CA GLY A 209 5.11 23.37 -7.56
C GLY A 209 5.37 23.64 -6.09
N LYS A 210 5.92 24.81 -5.79
CA LYS A 210 6.11 25.33 -4.43
C LYS A 210 5.07 26.41 -4.12
N ARG A 211 4.46 26.31 -2.93
CA ARG A 211 3.58 27.32 -2.36
C ARG A 211 4.04 27.62 -0.93
N PRO A 212 4.89 28.65 -0.72
CA PRO A 212 5.40 28.95 0.61
C PRO A 212 4.27 29.22 1.61
N GLY A 213 4.35 28.65 2.80
CA GLY A 213 3.39 28.81 3.87
C GLY A 213 4.06 28.84 5.25
N LYS A 214 3.26 28.95 6.31
CA LYS A 214 3.75 29.06 7.69
C LYS A 214 3.64 27.72 8.41
N ILE A 215 4.63 27.42 9.26
CA ILE A 215 4.55 26.39 10.28
C ILE A 215 4.25 27.09 11.61
N VAL A 216 3.15 26.70 12.25
CA VAL A 216 2.61 27.34 13.45
C VAL A 216 2.49 26.31 14.57
N GLU A 217 2.93 26.65 15.76
CA GLU A 217 2.69 25.83 16.96
C GLU A 217 1.20 25.88 17.31
N LEU A 218 0.58 24.72 17.45
CA LEU A 218 -0.86 24.61 17.65
C LEU A 218 -1.31 25.24 18.97
N GLU A 219 -0.56 25.00 20.05
CA GLU A 219 -0.89 25.38 21.40
C GLU A 219 -0.77 26.90 21.65
N THR A 220 0.21 27.54 21.03
CA THR A 220 0.53 28.96 21.28
C THR A 220 0.16 29.91 20.13
N GLY A 221 -0.07 29.35 18.93
CA GLY A 221 -0.26 30.15 17.72
C GLY A 221 1.03 30.80 17.20
N LYS A 222 2.19 30.49 17.78
CA LYS A 222 3.48 31.05 17.39
C LYS A 222 3.93 30.54 16.04
N VAL A 223 4.37 31.43 15.15
CA VAL A 223 5.01 31.04 13.90
C VAL A 223 6.43 30.57 14.18
N LEU A 224 6.71 29.30 13.85
CA LEU A 224 8.00 28.65 14.09
C LEU A 224 8.90 28.63 12.85
N GLY A 225 8.29 28.65 11.65
CA GLY A 225 9.04 28.55 10.42
C GLY A 225 8.16 28.68 9.17
N LYS A 226 8.74 28.29 8.04
CA LYS A 226 8.06 28.23 6.73
C LYS A 226 8.20 26.85 6.12
N HIS A 227 7.24 26.50 5.26
CA HIS A 227 7.28 25.31 4.43
C HIS A 227 7.04 25.67 2.95
N ASN A 228 7.32 24.74 2.03
CA ASN A 228 7.19 24.97 0.58
C ASN A 228 5.83 24.55 -0.01
N GLY A 229 4.90 24.08 0.80
CA GLY A 229 3.57 23.64 0.43
C GLY A 229 3.03 22.63 1.44
N TYR A 230 1.74 22.71 1.79
CA TYR A 230 1.12 21.77 2.75
C TYR A 230 1.13 20.32 2.21
N TRP A 231 1.18 20.16 0.89
CA TRP A 231 1.20 18.85 0.23
C TRP A 231 2.48 18.04 0.44
N PHE A 232 3.56 18.65 0.90
CA PHE A 232 4.80 17.94 1.28
C PHE A 232 4.74 17.35 2.68
N HIS A 233 3.61 17.52 3.39
CA HIS A 233 3.50 17.14 4.80
C HIS A 233 2.30 16.22 5.05
N THR A 234 2.50 15.26 5.96
CA THR A 234 1.48 14.30 6.39
C THR A 234 1.25 14.43 7.89
N ILE A 235 0.02 14.21 8.34
CA ILE A 235 -0.32 14.15 9.78
C ILE A 235 0.52 13.08 10.47
N GLY A 236 1.12 13.42 11.61
CA GLY A 236 2.08 12.58 12.33
C GLY A 236 3.52 12.63 11.81
N GLN A 237 3.80 13.39 10.74
CA GLN A 237 5.17 13.56 10.24
C GLN A 237 6.04 14.31 11.24
N ARG A 238 7.25 13.75 11.50
CA ARG A 238 8.26 14.34 12.37
C ARG A 238 9.46 14.88 11.60
N LYS A 239 9.89 14.17 10.56
CA LYS A 239 11.10 14.51 9.80
C LYS A 239 10.82 15.55 8.71
N GLY A 240 11.83 16.37 8.35
CA GLY A 240 11.75 17.29 7.22
C GLY A 240 11.02 18.62 7.50
N LEU A 241 10.75 18.94 8.75
CA LEU A 241 10.12 20.22 9.14
C LEU A 241 11.10 21.39 9.21
N GLY A 242 12.42 21.12 9.32
CA GLY A 242 13.44 22.17 9.42
C GLY A 242 13.37 23.03 10.69
N LEU A 243 12.73 22.54 11.75
CA LEU A 243 12.57 23.24 13.01
C LEU A 243 13.58 22.79 14.07
N SER A 244 14.07 23.72 14.87
CA SER A 244 14.88 23.47 16.07
C SER A 244 13.99 23.35 17.32
N GLY A 245 14.55 22.81 18.41
CA GLY A 245 13.85 22.70 19.70
C GLY A 245 12.75 21.64 19.75
N GLY A 246 12.77 20.65 18.82
CA GLY A 246 11.80 19.55 18.77
C GLY A 246 12.10 18.42 19.75
N PRO A 247 11.33 17.30 19.64
CA PRO A 247 10.66 16.88 18.39
C PRO A 247 9.34 17.60 18.09
N TRP A 248 9.14 17.95 16.81
CA TRP A 248 7.91 18.53 16.31
C TRP A 248 7.15 17.52 15.46
N PHE A 249 5.82 17.50 15.58
CA PHE A 249 4.94 16.63 14.80
C PHE A 249 3.85 17.43 14.10
N VAL A 250 3.56 17.10 12.85
CA VAL A 250 2.43 17.70 12.12
C VAL A 250 1.12 17.18 12.70
N ILE A 251 0.26 18.09 13.15
CA ILE A 251 -1.03 17.75 13.76
C ILE A 251 -2.19 18.06 12.82
N GLN A 252 -2.14 19.21 12.14
CA GLN A 252 -3.22 19.68 11.30
C GLN A 252 -2.68 20.46 10.09
N LYS A 253 -3.47 20.46 9.00
CA LYS A 253 -3.19 21.27 7.80
C LYS A 253 -4.38 22.19 7.52
N ASP A 254 -4.15 23.50 7.43
CA ASP A 254 -5.11 24.46 6.87
C ASP A 254 -4.77 24.71 5.41
N ILE A 255 -5.48 24.03 4.53
CA ILE A 255 -5.26 24.04 3.09
C ILE A 255 -5.53 25.40 2.48
N LYS A 256 -6.61 26.08 2.96
CA LYS A 256 -7.04 27.38 2.45
C LYS A 256 -5.98 28.46 2.75
N ARG A 257 -5.49 28.48 4.01
CA ARG A 257 -4.50 29.45 4.47
C ARG A 257 -3.07 29.00 4.19
N ASN A 258 -2.86 27.76 3.75
CA ASN A 258 -1.56 27.15 3.54
C ASN A 258 -0.70 27.20 4.82
N ILE A 259 -1.27 26.71 5.93
CA ILE A 259 -0.63 26.64 7.24
C ILE A 259 -0.52 25.19 7.67
N ILE A 260 0.62 24.85 8.26
CA ILE A 260 0.84 23.58 8.93
C ILE A 260 0.94 23.85 10.43
N TYR A 261 0.07 23.18 11.19
CA TYR A 261 0.12 23.22 12.64
C TYR A 261 0.94 22.05 13.17
N VAL A 262 1.85 22.35 14.08
CA VAL A 262 2.74 21.38 14.71
C VAL A 262 2.63 21.46 16.23
N SER A 263 2.89 20.34 16.90
CA SER A 263 2.97 20.24 18.35
C SER A 263 4.31 19.69 18.79
N ASN A 264 4.81 20.12 19.94
CA ASN A 264 6.12 19.75 20.48
C ASN A 264 6.01 18.59 21.47
N GLY A 265 7.04 17.75 21.52
CA GLY A 265 7.19 16.68 22.49
C GLY A 265 6.90 15.29 21.93
N TYR A 266 7.22 14.27 22.73
CA TYR A 266 7.04 12.87 22.33
C TYR A 266 5.64 12.33 22.58
N ASP A 267 4.85 13.01 23.43
CA ASP A 267 3.53 12.52 23.84
C ASP A 267 2.49 13.62 24.16
N PRO A 268 2.29 14.64 23.30
CA PRO A 268 1.17 15.53 23.48
C PRO A 268 -0.13 14.83 23.11
N GLU A 269 -1.17 14.97 23.93
CA GLU A 269 -2.49 14.35 23.69
C GLU A 269 -3.09 14.71 22.32
N THR A 270 -2.78 15.91 21.82
CA THR A 270 -3.19 16.42 20.50
C THR A 270 -2.66 15.58 19.31
N GLN A 271 -1.66 14.71 19.52
CA GLN A 271 -1.11 13.85 18.48
C GLN A 271 -1.84 12.50 18.38
N TYR A 272 -2.71 12.19 19.33
CA TYR A 272 -3.34 10.90 19.47
C TYR A 272 -4.84 10.98 19.34
N GLY A 273 -5.42 9.96 18.73
CA GLY A 273 -6.86 9.74 18.66
C GLY A 273 -7.21 8.30 19.01
N LYS A 274 -8.48 8.04 19.23
CA LYS A 274 -9.04 6.70 19.40
C LYS A 274 -10.09 6.37 18.37
N THR A 275 -10.69 7.39 17.78
CA THR A 275 -11.79 7.25 16.83
C THR A 275 -11.31 7.39 15.41
N ILE A 276 -11.68 6.48 14.54
CA ILE A 276 -11.33 6.49 13.12
C ILE A 276 -12.63 6.30 12.33
N ASN A 277 -12.99 7.31 11.52
CA ASN A 277 -14.15 7.22 10.64
C ASN A 277 -13.68 6.78 9.25
N LEU A 278 -14.37 5.77 8.72
CA LEU A 278 -14.09 5.15 7.43
C LEU A 278 -15.23 5.42 6.45
N HIS A 279 -14.91 6.02 5.33
CA HIS A 279 -15.83 6.21 4.20
C HIS A 279 -15.55 5.19 3.10
N GLY A 280 -16.62 4.74 2.43
CA GLY A 280 -16.47 3.78 1.33
C GLY A 280 -15.80 2.49 1.79
N PHE A 281 -16.24 1.94 2.92
CA PHE A 281 -15.74 0.68 3.42
C PHE A 281 -16.32 -0.48 2.60
N ASP A 282 -15.42 -1.27 2.01
CA ASP A 282 -15.77 -2.47 1.26
C ASP A 282 -15.17 -3.71 1.92
N PHE A 283 -15.98 -4.76 2.05
CA PHE A 283 -15.49 -6.09 2.41
C PHE A 283 -14.88 -6.78 1.18
N ILE A 284 -13.71 -7.43 1.36
CA ILE A 284 -13.02 -8.14 0.28
C ILE A 284 -13.84 -9.35 -0.17
N THR A 285 -14.25 -10.21 0.75
CA THR A 285 -14.98 -11.44 0.45
C THR A 285 -16.47 -11.23 0.67
N GLU A 286 -16.86 -10.94 1.88
CA GLU A 286 -18.24 -10.61 2.28
C GLU A 286 -18.22 -10.00 3.68
N ASP A 287 -19.34 -9.41 4.09
CA ASP A 287 -19.57 -9.01 5.48
C ASP A 287 -19.72 -10.26 6.36
N PRO A 288 -18.77 -10.53 7.28
CA PRO A 288 -18.85 -11.73 8.13
C PRO A 288 -19.90 -11.62 9.23
N TRP A 289 -20.47 -10.44 9.44
CA TRP A 289 -21.40 -10.16 10.54
C TRP A 289 -22.85 -9.96 10.07
N GLY A 290 -23.06 -9.81 8.74
CA GLY A 290 -24.36 -9.46 8.16
C GLY A 290 -24.78 -8.03 8.54
N GLU A 291 -26.11 -7.78 8.62
CA GLU A 291 -26.61 -6.51 9.13
C GLU A 291 -26.38 -6.47 10.65
N PHE A 292 -25.35 -5.77 11.07
CA PHE A 292 -25.04 -5.58 12.48
C PHE A 292 -25.27 -4.12 12.91
N THR A 293 -25.95 -3.95 14.04
CA THR A 293 -26.14 -2.68 14.73
C THR A 293 -25.18 -2.53 15.91
N ASP A 294 -24.65 -3.65 16.40
CA ASP A 294 -23.78 -3.70 17.57
C ASP A 294 -22.32 -3.60 17.17
N GLU A 295 -21.46 -3.22 18.12
CA GLU A 295 -20.02 -3.18 17.92
C GLU A 295 -19.46 -4.59 17.78
N LYS A 296 -18.49 -4.76 16.87
CA LYS A 296 -17.74 -6.00 16.67
C LYS A 296 -16.29 -5.82 17.06
N GLU A 297 -15.74 -6.79 17.77
CA GLU A 297 -14.32 -6.84 18.10
C GLU A 297 -13.51 -7.14 16.85
N ILE A 298 -12.48 -6.34 16.62
CA ILE A 298 -11.60 -6.40 15.47
C ILE A 298 -10.16 -6.09 15.86
N THR A 299 -9.24 -6.37 14.94
CA THR A 299 -7.96 -5.68 14.88
C THR A 299 -7.87 -4.87 13.61
N PHE A 300 -7.00 -3.86 13.57
CA PHE A 300 -6.90 -2.99 12.41
C PHE A 300 -5.51 -2.37 12.25
N LYS A 301 -5.24 -1.86 11.04
CA LYS A 301 -4.06 -1.06 10.69
C LYS A 301 -4.49 0.22 9.99
N ILE A 302 -3.84 1.35 10.29
CA ILE A 302 -4.02 2.62 9.57
C ILE A 302 -2.81 3.02 8.75
N ARG A 303 -1.75 2.22 8.80
CA ARG A 303 -0.52 2.33 8.04
C ARG A 303 0.18 0.98 8.01
N HIS A 304 1.16 0.84 7.14
CA HIS A 304 1.98 -0.37 7.10
C HIS A 304 2.88 -0.46 8.33
N THR A 305 2.54 -1.36 9.24
CA THR A 305 3.28 -1.70 10.47
C THR A 305 3.12 -3.20 10.73
N PRO A 306 4.08 -3.84 11.42
CA PRO A 306 3.92 -5.25 11.80
C PRO A 306 2.79 -5.46 12.82
N ASP A 307 2.50 -4.45 13.64
CA ASP A 307 1.57 -4.57 14.76
C ASP A 307 0.12 -4.35 14.30
N PHE A 308 -0.78 -5.17 14.86
CA PHE A 308 -2.22 -5.02 14.73
C PHE A 308 -2.77 -4.34 15.98
N THR A 309 -3.60 -3.33 15.79
CA THR A 309 -4.20 -2.58 16.89
C THR A 309 -5.58 -3.15 17.22
N PRO A 310 -5.86 -3.54 18.48
CA PRO A 310 -7.20 -3.98 18.85
C PRO A 310 -8.19 -2.81 18.95
N GLY A 311 -9.44 -3.08 18.60
CA GLY A 311 -10.51 -2.10 18.62
C GLY A 311 -11.87 -2.72 18.36
N ARG A 312 -12.86 -1.85 18.21
CA ARG A 312 -14.22 -2.23 17.86
C ARG A 312 -14.69 -1.43 16.67
N ILE A 313 -15.44 -2.08 15.79
CA ILE A 313 -16.04 -1.44 14.62
C ILE A 313 -17.56 -1.45 14.75
N ARG A 314 -18.18 -0.36 14.31
CA ARG A 314 -19.64 -0.26 14.15
C ARG A 314 -20.00 0.49 12.88
N ARG A 315 -21.16 0.21 12.34
CA ARG A 315 -21.73 0.96 11.21
C ARG A 315 -22.53 2.16 11.73
N ILE A 316 -22.31 3.33 11.12
CA ILE A 316 -23.04 4.57 11.44
C ILE A 316 -23.53 5.17 10.09
N GLY A 317 -24.77 4.85 9.70
CA GLY A 317 -25.28 5.22 8.38
C GLY A 317 -24.43 4.60 7.26
N ASP A 318 -23.85 5.45 6.43
CA ASP A 318 -22.94 5.05 5.32
C ASP A 318 -21.47 4.97 5.72
N LEU A 319 -21.15 5.23 6.98
CA LEU A 319 -19.80 5.19 7.51
C LEU A 319 -19.58 3.99 8.41
N TYR A 320 -18.35 3.58 8.54
CA TYR A 320 -17.91 2.68 9.59
C TYR A 320 -16.99 3.46 10.53
N ARG A 321 -17.18 3.23 11.84
CA ARG A 321 -16.36 3.84 12.88
C ARG A 321 -15.61 2.77 13.64
N ILE A 322 -14.30 2.97 13.77
CA ILE A 322 -13.44 2.17 14.65
C ILE A 322 -13.17 2.97 15.91
N GLU A 323 -13.39 2.34 17.06
CA GLU A 323 -12.92 2.81 18.36
C GLU A 323 -11.75 1.93 18.78
N SER A 324 -10.57 2.54 18.85
CA SER A 324 -9.34 1.87 19.27
C SER A 324 -9.28 1.70 20.79
N GLU A 325 -8.81 0.56 21.26
CA GLU A 325 -8.52 0.38 22.69
C GLU A 325 -7.38 1.27 23.14
N ASN A 326 -6.38 1.47 22.28
CA ASN A 326 -5.20 2.26 22.54
C ASN A 326 -5.26 3.61 21.83
N LYS A 327 -4.58 4.61 22.38
CA LYS A 327 -4.36 5.88 21.68
C LYS A 327 -3.43 5.66 20.48
N ILE A 328 -3.81 6.17 19.31
CA ILE A 328 -3.10 6.00 18.05
C ILE A 328 -2.58 7.35 17.57
N GLN A 329 -1.32 7.37 17.16
CA GLN A 329 -0.70 8.54 16.57
C GLN A 329 -0.84 8.54 15.04
N GLY A 330 -1.14 9.71 14.48
CA GLY A 330 -1.06 9.96 13.04
C GLY A 330 -2.22 9.30 12.26
N ILE A 331 -3.44 9.41 12.77
CA ILE A 331 -4.66 9.14 12.01
C ILE A 331 -4.72 10.19 10.89
N ALA A 332 -4.49 9.77 9.65
CA ALA A 332 -4.34 10.71 8.53
C ALA A 332 -5.47 10.52 7.51
N PRO A 333 -6.28 11.55 7.27
CA PRO A 333 -7.30 11.52 6.23
C PRO A 333 -6.72 11.20 4.84
N GLY A 334 -7.39 10.32 4.10
CA GLY A 334 -6.94 9.82 2.81
C GLY A 334 -6.13 8.53 2.87
N GLN A 335 -5.60 8.15 4.05
CA GLN A 335 -5.12 6.79 4.31
C GLN A 335 -6.30 5.83 4.47
N TYR A 336 -6.02 4.53 4.54
CA TYR A 336 -7.05 3.51 4.70
C TYR A 336 -6.94 2.86 6.08
N GLY A 337 -8.09 2.71 6.74
CA GLY A 337 -8.23 1.83 7.88
C GLY A 337 -8.54 0.43 7.36
N VAL A 338 -7.59 -0.48 7.51
CA VAL A 338 -7.73 -1.88 7.10
C VAL A 338 -8.14 -2.72 8.30
N VAL A 339 -9.24 -3.42 8.15
CA VAL A 339 -9.90 -4.18 9.24
C VAL A 339 -9.62 -5.67 9.08
N TYR A 340 -9.29 -6.29 10.19
CA TYR A 340 -9.06 -7.72 10.33
C TYR A 340 -10.01 -8.31 11.36
N ASP A 341 -10.16 -9.60 11.34
CA ASP A 341 -10.81 -10.30 12.45
C ASP A 341 -10.06 -10.08 13.78
N LYS A 342 -10.69 -10.43 14.90
CA LYS A 342 -10.12 -10.19 16.23
C LYS A 342 -8.77 -10.87 16.45
N ASP A 343 -8.54 -12.00 15.78
CA ASP A 343 -7.32 -12.81 15.88
C ASP A 343 -6.27 -12.39 14.84
N HIS A 344 -6.50 -11.29 14.08
CA HIS A 344 -5.67 -10.74 13.01
C HIS A 344 -5.24 -11.75 11.94
N HIS A 345 -6.10 -12.75 11.71
CA HIS A 345 -5.83 -13.80 10.73
C HIS A 345 -6.43 -13.48 9.36
N LEU A 346 -7.68 -12.98 9.34
CA LEU A 346 -8.39 -12.63 8.11
C LEU A 346 -8.40 -11.12 7.89
N CYS A 347 -7.98 -10.66 6.72
CA CYS A 347 -8.16 -9.29 6.28
C CYS A 347 -9.56 -9.14 5.69
N LEU A 348 -10.44 -8.44 6.39
CA LEU A 348 -11.86 -8.36 6.05
C LEU A 348 -12.17 -7.32 4.98
N GLY A 349 -11.48 -6.18 5.01
CA GLY A 349 -11.71 -5.07 4.09
C GLY A 349 -11.10 -3.77 4.58
N SER A 350 -11.42 -2.69 3.90
CA SER A 350 -10.93 -1.37 4.30
C SER A 350 -11.83 -0.23 3.84
N GLY A 351 -11.68 0.93 4.49
CA GLY A 351 -12.30 2.18 4.09
C GLY A 351 -11.32 3.34 4.20
N MET A 352 -11.58 4.40 3.44
CA MET A 352 -10.75 5.60 3.50
C MET A 352 -11.00 6.37 4.80
N ILE A 353 -9.94 6.71 5.51
CA ILE A 353 -10.00 7.53 6.72
C ILE A 353 -10.44 8.95 6.33
N ILE A 354 -11.45 9.46 7.01
CA ILE A 354 -11.94 10.82 6.89
C ILE A 354 -11.86 11.55 8.22
N ASP A 355 -11.77 12.88 8.16
CA ASP A 355 -11.92 13.71 9.36
C ASP A 355 -13.33 13.54 9.94
N GLU A 356 -13.48 13.73 11.25
CA GLU A 356 -14.81 13.93 11.82
C GLU A 356 -15.45 15.14 11.14
N GLU A 357 -16.68 14.97 10.66
CA GLU A 357 -17.44 16.12 10.15
C GLU A 357 -17.53 17.17 11.25
N LYS A 358 -16.93 18.34 11.00
CA LYS A 358 -17.08 19.54 11.83
C LYS A 358 -18.41 20.20 11.55
#